data_a82a3329fac1dc4fffe3b76130fbd1d5
#
_entry.id   a82a3329fac1dc4fffe3b76130fbd1d5
#
_cell.length_a   1.000
_cell.length_b   1.000
_cell.length_c   1.000
_cell.angle_alpha   90.00
_cell.angle_beta   90.00
_cell.angle_gamma   90.00
#
_symmetry.space_group_name_H-M   'P 1'
#
loop_
_entity.id
_entity.type
_entity.pdbx_description
1 polymer ?
#
loop_
_entity_poly.entity_id
_entity_poly.type
_entity_poly.pdbx_seq_one_letter_code
_entity_poly.pdbx_strand_id
1 'polypeptide(L)'
;YYPLDGHELAYLEGVVDYNFSNYKLQPRLARDVVEADGDPVRIQRVQQVLYSDLMKAGEDAASDTSYMLGDTVTLEGIVTMPTGLSYAGSGVKFIFADVNGGPWSGILSYDPDSSAFPTLYEGDLIQATGYVYEYTTGPANMTELFITEPINIIDFEQALPVVDTVQTGDLRWPTEAEQWGNVMVRVEDAMVVAND
;
A
#
# COMPACT_ATOMS: atom_id res chain seq x y z
N TYR A 1 6.24 -6.67 7.54
CA TYR A 1 5.70 -5.75 8.54
C TYR A 1 6.21 -6.06 9.92
N TYR A 2 6.71 -5.06 10.63
CA TYR A 2 7.15 -5.17 12.02
C TYR A 2 6.46 -4.07 12.82
N PRO A 3 5.65 -4.41 13.85
CA PRO A 3 5.12 -3.42 14.76
C PRO A 3 6.28 -2.68 15.47
N LEU A 4 6.11 -1.40 15.72
CA LEU A 4 7.10 -0.61 16.44
C LEU A 4 7.12 -0.99 17.93
N ASP A 5 8.29 -0.84 18.57
CA ASP A 5 8.42 -1.06 20.02
C ASP A 5 7.47 -0.14 20.80
N GLY A 6 6.66 -0.75 21.68
CA GLY A 6 5.69 -0.01 22.48
C GLY A 6 4.30 0.09 21.90
N HIS A 7 4.06 -0.38 20.67
CA HIS A 7 2.70 -0.45 20.12
C HIS A 7 1.87 -1.51 20.84
N GLU A 8 0.67 -1.14 21.20
CA GLU A 8 -0.32 -2.06 21.76
C GLU A 8 -1.04 -2.77 20.59
N LEU A 9 -1.15 -4.08 20.70
CA LEU A 9 -1.84 -4.90 19.69
C LEU A 9 -3.21 -5.31 20.22
N ALA A 10 -4.25 -5.16 19.41
CA ALA A 10 -5.56 -5.72 19.70
C ALA A 10 -5.51 -7.24 19.67
N TYR A 11 -4.82 -7.81 18.69
CA TYR A 11 -4.48 -9.24 18.64
C TYR A 11 -3.32 -9.51 17.69
N LEU A 12 -2.76 -10.70 17.84
CA LEU A 12 -1.72 -11.24 16.98
C LEU A 12 -2.11 -12.66 16.58
N GLU A 13 -2.26 -12.92 15.28
CA GLU A 13 -2.46 -14.24 14.70
C GLU A 13 -1.17 -14.78 14.08
N GLY A 14 -1.03 -16.08 14.02
CA GLY A 14 0.13 -16.67 13.38
C GLY A 14 0.26 -18.16 13.63
N VAL A 15 1.35 -18.73 13.15
CA VAL A 15 1.72 -20.12 13.37
C VAL A 15 2.60 -20.21 14.62
N VAL A 16 2.27 -21.12 15.54
CA VAL A 16 3.14 -21.41 16.66
C VAL A 16 4.28 -22.30 16.19
N ASP A 17 5.49 -21.79 16.31
CA ASP A 17 6.72 -22.50 16.00
C ASP A 17 7.57 -22.71 17.26
N TYR A 18 8.34 -23.80 17.28
CA TYR A 18 9.30 -24.09 18.36
C TYR A 18 10.72 -24.02 17.82
N ASN A 19 11.42 -22.95 18.16
CA ASN A 19 12.76 -22.68 17.66
C ASN A 19 13.63 -22.06 18.76
N PHE A 20 14.91 -22.41 18.78
CA PHE A 20 15.89 -21.95 19.81
C PHE A 20 15.39 -22.14 21.24
N SER A 21 14.78 -23.29 21.53
CA SER A 21 14.24 -23.64 22.86
C SER A 21 13.08 -22.78 23.36
N ASN A 22 12.41 -22.04 22.46
CA ASN A 22 11.25 -21.22 22.78
C ASN A 22 10.10 -21.47 21.80
N TYR A 23 8.87 -21.40 22.29
CA TYR A 23 7.69 -21.26 21.45
C TYR A 23 7.55 -19.79 21.01
N LYS A 24 7.25 -19.59 19.74
CA LYS A 24 7.05 -18.27 19.12
C LYS A 24 5.77 -18.30 18.32
N LEU A 25 5.02 -17.23 18.39
CA LEU A 25 3.93 -16.96 17.44
C LEU A 25 4.54 -16.18 16.27
N GLN A 26 4.45 -16.74 15.07
CA GLN A 26 4.98 -16.13 13.85
C GLN A 26 3.81 -15.66 12.98
N PRO A 27 3.60 -14.35 12.84
CA PRO A 27 2.65 -13.81 11.87
C PRO A 27 3.08 -14.19 10.44
N ARG A 28 2.14 -14.43 9.57
CA ARG A 28 2.39 -14.80 8.16
C ARG A 28 2.33 -13.57 7.26
N LEU A 29 1.43 -12.63 7.58
CA LEU A 29 1.10 -11.45 6.80
C LEU A 29 0.89 -10.25 7.71
N ALA A 30 0.95 -9.05 7.16
CA ALA A 30 0.71 -7.83 7.91
C ALA A 30 -0.67 -7.81 8.60
N ARG A 31 -1.70 -8.38 7.98
CA ARG A 31 -3.05 -8.49 8.56
C ARG A 31 -3.14 -9.37 9.82
N ASP A 32 -2.15 -10.25 10.03
CA ASP A 32 -2.11 -11.10 11.22
C ASP A 32 -1.71 -10.31 12.49
N VAL A 33 -1.32 -9.05 12.31
CA VAL A 33 -0.97 -8.11 13.39
C VAL A 33 -2.01 -6.99 13.38
N VAL A 34 -2.86 -6.94 14.40
CA VAL A 34 -3.90 -5.92 14.53
C VAL A 34 -3.54 -5.00 15.69
N GLU A 35 -3.31 -3.74 15.37
CA GLU A 35 -3.05 -2.70 16.36
C GLU A 35 -4.32 -2.43 17.18
N ALA A 36 -4.16 -1.93 18.40
CA ALA A 36 -5.28 -1.60 19.27
C ALA A 36 -6.14 -0.47 18.70
N ASP A 37 -7.40 -0.39 19.12
CA ASP A 37 -8.33 0.64 18.66
C ASP A 37 -7.73 2.04 18.81
N GLY A 38 -7.81 2.81 17.72
CA GLY A 38 -7.33 4.19 17.63
C GLY A 38 -6.06 4.38 16.79
N ASP A 39 -5.34 3.31 16.47
CA ASP A 39 -4.22 3.40 15.54
C ASP A 39 -4.69 3.30 14.09
N PRO A 40 -4.15 4.09 13.16
CA PRO A 40 -4.41 3.92 11.73
C PRO A 40 -4.00 2.53 11.27
N VAL A 41 -4.79 1.93 10.38
CA VAL A 41 -4.42 0.67 9.74
C VAL A 41 -3.18 0.90 8.88
N ARG A 42 -2.23 -0.02 8.92
CA ARG A 42 -1.04 0.08 8.08
C ARG A 42 -1.35 -0.23 6.61
N ILE A 43 -0.72 0.52 5.70
CA ILE A 43 -0.89 0.32 4.25
C ILE A 43 -0.49 -1.10 3.85
N GLN A 44 0.61 -1.64 4.41
CA GLN A 44 1.05 -3.01 4.15
C GLN A 44 -0.01 -4.06 4.50
N ARG A 45 -0.84 -3.80 5.51
CA ARG A 45 -1.93 -4.71 5.88
C ARG A 45 -3.03 -4.77 4.82
N VAL A 46 -3.26 -3.65 4.14
CA VAL A 46 -4.22 -3.57 3.03
C VAL A 46 -3.64 -4.22 1.77
N GLN A 47 -2.39 -3.94 1.46
CA GLN A 47 -1.77 -4.32 0.19
C GLN A 47 -1.27 -5.76 0.13
N GLN A 48 -0.74 -6.29 1.23
CA GLN A 48 -0.03 -7.57 1.20
C GLN A 48 -0.95 -8.77 0.95
N VAL A 49 -0.60 -9.58 -0.05
CA VAL A 49 -1.23 -10.86 -0.39
C VAL A 49 -0.23 -12.02 -0.32
N LEU A 50 -0.72 -13.26 -0.30
CA LEU A 50 0.13 -14.44 -0.27
C LEU A 50 0.85 -14.65 -1.60
N TYR A 51 2.11 -15.06 -1.54
CA TYR A 51 2.89 -15.46 -2.71
C TYR A 51 2.19 -16.54 -3.54
N SER A 52 1.54 -17.51 -2.89
CA SER A 52 0.76 -18.57 -3.56
C SER A 52 -0.40 -18.05 -4.39
N ASP A 53 -0.96 -16.90 -4.02
CA ASP A 53 -2.03 -16.27 -4.77
C ASP A 53 -1.45 -15.47 -5.94
N LEU A 54 -0.36 -14.76 -5.73
CA LEU A 54 0.36 -14.05 -6.80
C LEU A 54 0.86 -14.98 -7.90
N MET A 55 1.19 -16.23 -7.60
CA MET A 55 1.56 -17.22 -8.62
C MET A 55 0.42 -17.53 -9.61
N LYS A 56 -0.83 -17.19 -9.29
CA LYS A 56 -2.00 -17.34 -10.15
C LYS A 56 -2.34 -16.05 -10.90
N ALA A 57 -1.69 -14.94 -10.58
CA ALA A 57 -1.96 -13.66 -11.20
C ALA A 57 -1.77 -13.74 -12.73
N GLY A 58 -2.72 -13.18 -13.46
CA GLY A 58 -2.79 -13.29 -14.92
C GLY A 58 -3.59 -14.50 -15.42
N GLU A 59 -3.79 -15.55 -14.61
CA GLU A 59 -4.72 -16.64 -14.88
C GLU A 59 -6.08 -16.39 -14.21
N ASP A 60 -6.03 -15.83 -13.01
CA ASP A 60 -7.18 -15.41 -12.21
C ASP A 60 -6.93 -14.01 -11.66
N ALA A 61 -7.66 -13.01 -12.16
CA ALA A 61 -7.52 -11.62 -11.74
C ALA A 61 -7.80 -11.39 -10.24
N ALA A 62 -8.58 -12.28 -9.61
CA ALA A 62 -8.85 -12.20 -8.17
C ALA A 62 -7.68 -12.67 -7.29
N SER A 63 -6.62 -13.22 -7.89
CA SER A 63 -5.50 -13.80 -7.15
C SER A 63 -4.62 -12.77 -6.44
N ASP A 64 -4.61 -11.52 -6.93
CA ASP A 64 -3.89 -10.38 -6.36
C ASP A 64 -4.80 -9.44 -5.51
N THR A 65 -6.02 -9.87 -5.25
CA THR A 65 -7.02 -9.11 -4.50
C THR A 65 -6.65 -8.96 -3.03
N SER A 66 -6.78 -7.75 -2.50
CA SER A 66 -6.63 -7.47 -1.08
C SER A 66 -7.55 -8.34 -0.22
N TYR A 67 -7.02 -8.85 0.88
CA TYR A 67 -7.83 -9.58 1.87
C TYR A 67 -8.77 -8.66 2.67
N MET A 68 -8.61 -7.35 2.53
CA MET A 68 -9.45 -6.33 3.16
C MET A 68 -10.44 -5.70 2.17
N LEU A 69 -10.65 -6.33 0.99
CA LEU A 69 -11.60 -5.82 -0.01
C LEU A 69 -12.97 -5.53 0.61
N GLY A 70 -13.43 -4.29 0.46
CA GLY A 70 -14.70 -3.80 0.98
C GLY A 70 -14.67 -3.28 2.43
N ASP A 71 -13.59 -3.51 3.16
CA ASP A 71 -13.42 -2.95 4.50
C ASP A 71 -13.21 -1.44 4.43
N THR A 72 -13.80 -0.71 5.37
CA THR A 72 -13.52 0.72 5.56
C THR A 72 -12.37 0.86 6.54
N VAL A 73 -11.34 1.59 6.11
CA VAL A 73 -10.10 1.77 6.89
C VAL A 73 -9.69 3.23 6.90
N THR A 74 -8.98 3.63 7.95
CA THR A 74 -8.21 4.88 7.98
C THR A 74 -6.75 4.54 7.87
N LEU A 75 -6.07 5.11 6.88
CA LEU A 75 -4.65 4.93 6.61
C LEU A 75 -3.92 6.23 6.86
N GLU A 76 -2.67 6.15 7.30
CA GLU A 76 -1.79 7.29 7.47
C GLU A 76 -0.52 7.10 6.63
N GLY A 77 -0.03 8.18 6.03
CA GLY A 77 1.19 8.13 5.25
C GLY A 77 1.56 9.46 4.60
N ILE A 78 2.71 9.46 3.94
CA ILE A 78 3.27 10.61 3.23
C ILE A 78 2.90 10.55 1.76
N VAL A 79 2.37 11.64 1.22
CA VAL A 79 2.05 11.77 -0.20
C VAL A 79 3.33 11.68 -1.02
N THR A 80 3.39 10.70 -1.91
CA THR A 80 4.51 10.44 -2.84
C THR A 80 4.18 10.82 -4.28
N MET A 81 2.91 10.76 -4.66
CA MET A 81 2.40 11.30 -5.92
C MET A 81 1.27 12.29 -5.62
N PRO A 82 1.52 13.59 -5.79
CA PRO A 82 0.55 14.63 -5.48
C PRO A 82 -0.67 14.60 -6.44
N THR A 83 -1.72 15.30 -6.04
CA THR A 83 -2.91 15.49 -6.87
C THR A 83 -2.57 16.23 -8.16
N GLY A 84 -3.25 15.88 -9.25
CA GLY A 84 -3.11 16.55 -10.56
C GLY A 84 -2.00 15.99 -11.46
N LEU A 85 -1.15 15.06 -10.99
CA LEU A 85 -0.17 14.40 -11.85
C LEU A 85 -0.77 13.26 -12.70
N SER A 86 -1.77 12.56 -12.18
CA SER A 86 -2.41 11.45 -12.89
C SER A 86 -3.81 11.84 -13.36
N TYR A 87 -4.14 11.42 -14.59
CA TYR A 87 -5.49 11.58 -15.11
C TYR A 87 -6.49 10.72 -14.33
N ALA A 88 -7.57 11.35 -13.86
CA ALA A 88 -8.60 10.72 -13.02
C ALA A 88 -10.04 11.03 -13.51
N GLY A 89 -10.21 11.45 -14.76
CA GLY A 89 -11.51 11.90 -15.25
C GLY A 89 -12.00 13.14 -14.48
N SER A 90 -13.18 13.06 -13.87
CA SER A 90 -13.72 14.10 -12.99
C SER A 90 -13.27 13.99 -11.54
N GLY A 91 -12.62 12.89 -11.18
CA GLY A 91 -12.14 12.64 -9.81
C GLY A 91 -10.71 13.11 -9.57
N VAL A 92 -10.17 12.68 -8.45
CA VAL A 92 -8.80 12.94 -8.01
C VAL A 92 -8.10 11.64 -7.72
N LYS A 93 -6.85 11.52 -8.18
CA LYS A 93 -5.93 10.43 -7.83
C LYS A 93 -4.68 10.98 -7.16
N PHE A 94 -4.20 10.27 -6.19
CA PHE A 94 -2.92 10.51 -5.53
C PHE A 94 -2.38 9.20 -4.96
N ILE A 95 -1.09 9.15 -4.64
CA ILE A 95 -0.47 8.03 -3.97
C ILE A 95 0.15 8.54 -2.68
N PHE A 96 -0.02 7.78 -1.60
CA PHE A 96 0.72 8.00 -0.38
C PHE A 96 1.29 6.67 0.14
N ALA A 97 2.32 6.76 0.95
CA ALA A 97 3.05 5.60 1.42
C ALA A 97 3.34 5.69 2.93
N ASP A 98 3.47 4.54 3.57
CA ASP A 98 3.93 4.43 4.96
C ASP A 98 5.26 5.18 5.13
N VAL A 99 5.40 5.90 6.23
CA VAL A 99 6.57 6.76 6.52
C VAL A 99 7.90 5.99 6.48
N ASN A 100 7.88 4.70 6.76
CA ASN A 100 9.08 3.85 6.73
C ASN A 100 9.42 3.34 5.33
N GLY A 101 8.51 3.43 4.35
CA GLY A 101 8.70 2.88 3.02
C GLY A 101 8.76 1.35 2.99
N GLY A 102 9.44 0.82 1.98
CA GLY A 102 9.62 -0.61 1.79
C GLY A 102 8.52 -1.28 0.98
N PRO A 103 8.60 -2.61 0.80
CA PRO A 103 7.59 -3.37 0.07
C PRO A 103 6.19 -3.21 0.66
N TRP A 104 5.15 -3.15 -0.20
CA TRP A 104 3.74 -3.03 0.18
C TRP A 104 3.35 -1.71 0.83
N SER A 105 4.25 -0.73 0.87
CA SER A 105 4.06 0.51 1.64
C SER A 105 3.22 1.58 0.94
N GLY A 106 3.02 1.49 -0.36
CA GLY A 106 2.30 2.51 -1.15
C GLY A 106 0.86 2.11 -1.45
N ILE A 107 -0.03 3.09 -1.55
CA ILE A 107 -1.41 2.87 -1.98
C ILE A 107 -1.89 3.99 -2.89
N LEU A 108 -2.51 3.61 -4.00
CA LEU A 108 -3.27 4.53 -4.83
C LEU A 108 -4.58 4.87 -4.12
N SER A 109 -4.97 6.13 -4.17
CA SER A 109 -6.24 6.60 -3.63
C SER A 109 -7.01 7.38 -4.66
N TYR A 110 -8.33 7.19 -4.66
CA TYR A 110 -9.24 7.80 -5.60
C TYR A 110 -10.45 8.41 -4.90
N ASP A 111 -10.76 9.67 -5.26
CA ASP A 111 -12.01 10.33 -4.92
C ASP A 111 -12.74 10.68 -6.23
N PRO A 112 -14.00 10.27 -6.41
CA PRO A 112 -14.76 10.57 -7.62
C PRO A 112 -15.18 12.04 -7.72
N ASP A 113 -15.14 12.80 -6.62
CA ASP A 113 -15.53 14.20 -6.56
C ASP A 113 -14.35 15.13 -6.26
N SER A 114 -13.87 15.78 -7.30
CA SER A 114 -12.78 16.77 -7.18
C SER A 114 -13.21 18.13 -6.65
N SER A 115 -14.50 18.39 -6.51
CA SER A 115 -15.03 19.75 -6.29
C SER A 115 -14.64 20.36 -4.94
N ALA A 116 -14.46 19.54 -3.91
CA ALA A 116 -14.06 19.94 -2.57
C ALA A 116 -12.75 19.30 -2.10
N PHE A 117 -12.08 18.56 -3.00
CA PHE A 117 -10.86 17.85 -2.63
C PHE A 117 -9.68 18.82 -2.45
N PRO A 118 -8.89 18.71 -1.38
CA PRO A 118 -7.73 19.57 -1.17
C PRO A 118 -6.64 19.28 -2.22
N THR A 119 -5.83 20.28 -2.56
CA THR A 119 -4.60 20.04 -3.28
C THR A 119 -3.59 19.43 -2.30
N LEU A 120 -3.13 18.22 -2.62
CA LEU A 120 -2.07 17.53 -1.88
C LEU A 120 -0.76 17.70 -2.60
N TYR A 121 0.31 17.91 -1.84
CA TYR A 121 1.67 18.05 -2.32
C TYR A 121 2.54 16.88 -1.85
N GLU A 122 3.59 16.62 -2.58
CA GLU A 122 4.62 15.67 -2.18
C GLU A 122 5.20 16.08 -0.80
N GLY A 123 5.24 15.13 0.13
CA GLY A 123 5.67 15.38 1.50
C GLY A 123 4.55 15.76 2.48
N ASP A 124 3.30 15.88 2.05
CA ASP A 124 2.19 16.03 2.98
C ASP A 124 1.98 14.73 3.77
N LEU A 125 1.95 14.81 5.10
CA LEU A 125 1.53 13.73 5.97
C LEU A 125 0.01 13.80 6.14
N ILE A 126 -0.69 12.73 5.75
CA ILE A 126 -2.14 12.70 5.72
C ILE A 126 -2.71 11.48 6.43
N GLN A 127 -3.95 11.61 6.89
CA GLN A 127 -4.84 10.48 7.13
C GLN A 127 -5.98 10.51 6.10
N ALA A 128 -6.23 9.35 5.51
CA ALA A 128 -7.26 9.13 4.50
C ALA A 128 -8.17 7.99 4.93
N THR A 129 -9.47 8.24 4.96
CA THR A 129 -10.50 7.24 5.28
C THR A 129 -11.27 6.88 4.02
N GLY A 130 -11.40 5.58 3.77
CA GLY A 130 -12.10 5.05 2.61
C GLY A 130 -12.31 3.55 2.71
N TYR A 131 -12.96 2.97 1.71
CA TYR A 131 -13.03 1.51 1.60
C TYR A 131 -11.99 0.97 0.63
N VAL A 132 -11.49 -0.20 0.95
CA VAL A 132 -10.55 -0.93 0.10
C VAL A 132 -11.30 -1.43 -1.15
N TYR A 133 -10.80 -1.05 -2.30
CA TYR A 133 -11.41 -1.34 -3.60
C TYR A 133 -10.38 -1.96 -4.55
N GLU A 134 -10.84 -2.83 -5.46
CA GLU A 134 -10.02 -3.38 -6.54
C GLU A 134 -10.44 -2.77 -7.86
N TYR A 135 -9.53 -2.00 -8.44
CA TYR A 135 -9.71 -1.49 -9.79
C TYR A 135 -9.21 -2.53 -10.80
N THR A 136 -10.13 -3.23 -11.44
CA THR A 136 -9.82 -4.31 -12.38
C THR A 136 -9.66 -3.76 -13.80
N THR A 137 -8.50 -4.01 -14.40
CA THR A 137 -8.21 -3.70 -15.81
C THR A 137 -7.76 -4.97 -16.53
N GLY A 138 -8.70 -5.65 -17.20
CA GLY A 138 -8.38 -6.92 -17.88
C GLY A 138 -8.01 -8.02 -16.87
N PRO A 139 -6.83 -8.66 -16.99
CA PRO A 139 -6.44 -9.78 -16.13
C PRO A 139 -5.76 -9.36 -14.82
N ALA A 140 -5.66 -8.06 -14.52
CA ALA A 140 -4.98 -7.54 -13.34
C ALA A 140 -5.90 -6.66 -12.50
N ASN A 141 -5.70 -6.71 -11.20
CA ASN A 141 -6.30 -5.82 -10.22
C ASN A 141 -5.27 -4.81 -9.73
N MET A 142 -5.76 -3.72 -9.19
CA MET A 142 -4.97 -2.76 -8.45
C MET A 142 -5.75 -2.38 -7.20
N THR A 143 -5.20 -2.72 -6.05
CA THR A 143 -5.78 -2.35 -4.76
C THR A 143 -5.68 -0.85 -4.58
N GLU A 144 -6.81 -0.19 -4.36
CA GLU A 144 -6.88 1.24 -4.11
C GLU A 144 -7.76 1.57 -2.90
N LEU A 145 -7.53 2.71 -2.30
CA LEU A 145 -8.41 3.28 -1.29
C LEU A 145 -9.41 4.21 -1.96
N PHE A 146 -10.68 3.83 -1.98
CA PHE A 146 -11.76 4.68 -2.47
C PHE A 146 -12.19 5.63 -1.35
N ILE A 147 -11.87 6.91 -1.48
CA ILE A 147 -12.05 7.91 -0.42
C ILE A 147 -13.53 8.14 -0.15
N THR A 148 -13.90 8.16 1.13
CA THR A 148 -15.27 8.36 1.60
C THR A 148 -15.43 9.52 2.59
N GLU A 149 -14.30 10.01 3.12
CA GLU A 149 -14.29 11.11 4.07
C GLU A 149 -13.28 12.18 3.64
N PRO A 150 -13.44 13.43 4.10
CA PRO A 150 -12.44 14.48 3.82
C PRO A 150 -11.06 14.09 4.32
N ILE A 151 -10.03 14.38 3.50
CA ILE A 151 -8.65 14.14 3.88
C ILE A 151 -8.25 15.00 5.08
N ASN A 152 -7.64 14.38 6.07
CA ASN A 152 -7.02 15.09 7.20
C ASN A 152 -5.53 15.29 6.92
N ILE A 153 -5.11 16.51 6.66
CA ILE A 153 -3.69 16.84 6.52
C ILE A 153 -3.13 17.09 7.93
N ILE A 154 -2.18 16.26 8.35
CA ILE A 154 -1.59 16.28 9.70
C ILE A 154 -0.42 17.25 9.73
N ASP A 155 0.46 17.17 8.70
CA ASP A 155 1.69 17.98 8.63
C ASP A 155 2.13 18.14 7.18
N PHE A 156 3.08 19.04 6.92
CA PHE A 156 3.56 19.39 5.59
C PHE A 156 5.07 19.18 5.48
N GLU A 157 5.58 19.11 4.25
CA GLU A 157 7.01 19.08 3.95
C GLU A 157 7.79 17.99 4.70
N GLN A 158 7.15 16.85 4.96
CA GLN A 158 7.80 15.71 5.59
C GLN A 158 8.81 15.07 4.63
N ALA A 159 9.83 14.44 5.19
CA ALA A 159 10.78 13.66 4.40
C ALA A 159 10.04 12.49 3.72
N LEU A 160 10.32 12.28 2.44
CA LEU A 160 9.77 11.13 1.72
C LEU A 160 10.29 9.82 2.31
N PRO A 161 9.50 8.74 2.22
CA PRO A 161 9.96 7.40 2.57
C PRO A 161 11.26 7.04 1.84
N VAL A 162 12.06 6.20 2.47
CA VAL A 162 13.31 5.72 1.85
C VAL A 162 12.98 4.98 0.55
N VAL A 163 13.66 5.36 -0.53
CA VAL A 163 13.47 4.77 -1.85
C VAL A 163 14.33 3.52 -1.98
N ASP A 164 13.70 2.37 -2.17
CA ASP A 164 14.38 1.11 -2.43
C ASP A 164 14.92 1.04 -3.87
N THR A 165 16.10 0.47 -4.04
CA THR A 165 16.65 0.19 -5.37
C THR A 165 16.27 -1.22 -5.80
N VAL A 166 15.58 -1.32 -6.94
CA VAL A 166 15.12 -2.58 -7.54
C VAL A 166 15.75 -2.77 -8.91
N GLN A 167 15.82 -4.02 -9.36
CA GLN A 167 16.20 -4.34 -10.73
C GLN A 167 14.97 -4.36 -11.63
N THR A 168 15.12 -4.06 -12.91
CA THR A 168 14.01 -4.15 -13.89
C THR A 168 13.41 -5.56 -13.94
N GLY A 169 14.23 -6.60 -13.64
CA GLY A 169 13.75 -7.97 -13.56
C GLY A 169 12.77 -8.22 -12.42
N ASP A 170 12.91 -7.49 -11.32
CA ASP A 170 12.03 -7.60 -10.13
C ASP A 170 10.63 -7.01 -10.38
N LEU A 171 10.48 -6.24 -11.46
CA LEU A 171 9.21 -5.64 -11.86
C LEU A 171 8.52 -6.41 -13.00
N ARG A 172 8.99 -7.60 -13.32
CA ARG A 172 8.54 -8.37 -14.49
C ARG A 172 7.33 -9.27 -14.19
N TRP A 173 7.32 -9.91 -13.04
CA TRP A 173 6.33 -10.91 -12.68
C TRP A 173 5.55 -10.47 -11.45
N PRO A 174 4.24 -10.74 -11.37
CA PRO A 174 3.43 -10.36 -10.22
C PRO A 174 4.00 -10.82 -8.87
N THR A 175 4.62 -11.99 -8.83
CA THR A 175 5.24 -12.55 -7.61
C THR A 175 6.34 -11.68 -7.01
N GLU A 176 7.03 -10.90 -7.84
CA GLU A 176 8.09 -9.99 -7.42
C GLU A 176 7.65 -8.53 -7.49
N ALA A 177 6.81 -8.19 -8.49
CA ALA A 177 6.46 -6.82 -8.79
C ALA A 177 5.36 -6.24 -7.87
N GLU A 178 4.40 -7.07 -7.46
CA GLU A 178 3.20 -6.62 -6.73
C GLU A 178 3.57 -5.88 -5.44
N GLN A 179 4.57 -6.34 -4.73
CA GLN A 179 5.06 -5.67 -3.51
C GLN A 179 5.57 -4.24 -3.73
N TRP A 180 5.85 -3.87 -4.97
CA TRP A 180 6.31 -2.53 -5.37
C TRP A 180 5.19 -1.70 -6.00
N GLY A 181 3.99 -2.22 -6.09
CA GLY A 181 2.82 -1.48 -6.55
C GLY A 181 2.61 -0.20 -5.73
N ASN A 182 2.52 0.94 -6.40
CA ASN A 182 2.38 2.27 -5.78
C ASN A 182 3.51 2.69 -4.82
N VAL A 183 4.61 1.94 -4.75
CA VAL A 183 5.80 2.27 -3.97
C VAL A 183 6.79 3.05 -4.84
N MET A 184 7.40 4.11 -4.28
CA MET A 184 8.46 4.84 -4.95
C MET A 184 9.74 4.00 -4.93
N VAL A 185 10.20 3.57 -6.10
CA VAL A 185 11.42 2.76 -6.27
C VAL A 185 12.43 3.45 -7.19
N ARG A 186 13.69 3.06 -7.07
CA ARG A 186 14.78 3.48 -7.96
C ARG A 186 15.24 2.31 -8.80
N VAL A 187 15.43 2.55 -10.09
CA VAL A 187 16.15 1.64 -10.98
C VAL A 187 17.42 2.34 -11.43
N GLU A 188 18.57 1.72 -11.21
CA GLU A 188 19.88 2.24 -11.60
C GLU A 188 20.37 1.57 -12.89
N ASP A 189 21.26 2.24 -13.61
CA ASP A 189 21.87 1.75 -14.86
C ASP A 189 20.87 1.27 -15.92
N ALA A 190 19.67 1.85 -15.93
CA ALA A 190 18.63 1.51 -16.90
C ALA A 190 18.92 2.17 -18.26
N MET A 191 18.72 1.42 -19.34
CA MET A 191 18.83 1.91 -20.71
C MET A 191 17.43 2.03 -21.35
N VAL A 192 17.13 3.20 -21.88
CA VAL A 192 15.91 3.41 -22.67
C VAL A 192 16.08 2.72 -24.01
N VAL A 193 15.28 1.70 -24.30
CA VAL A 193 15.33 0.92 -25.55
C VAL A 193 14.26 1.34 -26.55
N ALA A 194 13.19 1.95 -26.09
CA ALA A 194 12.15 2.55 -26.92
C ALA A 194 11.55 3.77 -26.19
N ASN A 195 11.07 4.74 -26.97
CA ASN A 195 10.36 5.91 -26.47
C ASN A 195 9.15 6.10 -27.42
N ASP A 196 8.00 5.55 -27.00
CA ASP A 196 6.74 5.60 -27.76
C ASP A 196 5.96 6.90 -27.44
#